data_a33cce6368351972e1aaf78990bdf475
#
_entry.id   a33cce6368351972e1aaf78990bdf475
#
_cell.length_a   1.000
_cell.length_b   1.000
_cell.length_c   1.000
_cell.angle_alpha   90.00
_cell.angle_beta   90.00
_cell.angle_gamma   90.00
#
_symmetry.space_group_name_H-M   'P 1'
#
loop_
_entity.id
_entity.type
_entity.pdbx_description
1 polymer ?
#
loop_
_entity_poly.entity_id
_entity_poly.type
_entity_poly.pdbx_seq_one_letter_code
_entity_poly.pdbx_strand_id
1 'polypeptide(L)'
;NRGGVTGKRDYAGGVVGLMDLGRVSGCENYGDIASTDGGYVGGIAGASWGTIRDSWVKCHLSGGDYIGGVAGLGATLENCHTLVEIEEGSAYLGAVAGDVDADAAVSDNTFTSERLGALDGISYAGHAEPVDFDTLCTTPGVPESFSRLELTFVADGVVVEVVPFQYGEGIDALPEIPAKKGCSASWPDLDYTCLTASQTLEAEYTPYTSA
;
A
#
# COMPACT_ATOMS: atom_id res chain seq x y z
N ASN A 1 -10.61 2.40 -6.14
CA ASN A 1 -10.62 0.99 -6.51
C ASN A 1 -10.21 0.13 -5.32
N ARG A 2 -10.90 -0.99 -5.10
CA ARG A 2 -10.58 -1.98 -4.04
C ARG A 2 -10.44 -3.40 -4.60
N GLY A 3 -10.75 -3.59 -5.87
CA GLY A 3 -10.61 -4.87 -6.58
C GLY A 3 -9.29 -4.94 -7.33
N GLY A 4 -8.66 -6.11 -7.40
CA GLY A 4 -7.47 -6.32 -8.23
C GLY A 4 -7.77 -6.11 -9.72
N VAL A 5 -6.81 -5.57 -10.45
CA VAL A 5 -6.84 -5.41 -11.90
C VAL A 5 -5.69 -6.22 -12.50
N THR A 6 -6.04 -7.18 -13.36
CA THR A 6 -5.03 -7.97 -14.08
C THR A 6 -5.19 -7.76 -15.58
N GLY A 7 -4.20 -7.09 -16.18
CA GLY A 7 -4.04 -6.94 -17.62
C GLY A 7 -3.20 -8.06 -18.22
N LYS A 8 -3.38 -8.31 -19.53
CA LYS A 8 -2.52 -9.25 -20.29
C LYS A 8 -1.48 -8.54 -21.15
N ARG A 9 -1.56 -7.22 -21.25
CA ARG A 9 -0.70 -6.39 -22.12
C ARG A 9 -0.34 -5.11 -21.39
N ASP A 10 0.32 -4.20 -22.09
CA ASP A 10 0.68 -2.88 -21.60
C ASP A 10 -0.53 -2.09 -21.08
N TYR A 11 -0.22 -1.13 -20.22
CA TYR A 11 -1.15 -0.14 -19.68
C TYR A 11 -2.19 -0.68 -18.70
N ALA A 12 -1.73 -1.27 -17.61
CA ALA A 12 -2.58 -1.64 -16.48
C ALA A 12 -2.59 -0.54 -15.41
N GLY A 13 -3.77 -0.08 -15.02
CA GLY A 13 -3.93 0.92 -13.97
C GLY A 13 -5.20 0.72 -13.16
N GLY A 14 -5.17 1.13 -11.90
CA GLY A 14 -6.31 0.98 -10.98
C GLY A 14 -7.53 1.83 -11.34
N VAL A 15 -7.32 2.92 -12.08
CA VAL A 15 -8.37 3.85 -12.54
C VAL A 15 -8.42 3.92 -14.06
N VAL A 16 -7.26 4.03 -14.71
CA VAL A 16 -7.18 4.13 -16.16
C VAL A 16 -5.95 3.39 -16.69
N GLY A 17 -6.09 2.67 -17.79
CA GLY A 17 -4.96 2.01 -18.44
C GLY A 17 -4.05 3.03 -19.13
N LEU A 18 -4.61 3.82 -20.05
CA LEU A 18 -3.91 4.85 -20.83
C LEU A 18 -4.71 6.14 -20.87
N MET A 19 -4.06 7.27 -20.59
CA MET A 19 -4.65 8.60 -20.68
C MET A 19 -3.78 9.54 -21.51
N ASP A 20 -4.23 9.87 -22.72
CA ASP A 20 -3.52 10.80 -23.60
C ASP A 20 -3.67 12.26 -23.15
N LEU A 21 -4.87 12.64 -22.71
CA LEU A 21 -5.21 13.99 -22.25
C LEU A 21 -6.22 13.91 -21.11
N GLY A 22 -6.31 14.95 -20.33
CA GLY A 22 -7.31 15.07 -19.28
C GLY A 22 -6.73 15.07 -17.87
N ARG A 23 -7.60 14.82 -16.90
CA ARG A 23 -7.24 14.85 -15.49
C ARG A 23 -7.89 13.71 -14.72
N VAL A 24 -7.12 13.07 -13.88
CA VAL A 24 -7.56 12.19 -12.80
C VAL A 24 -7.22 12.89 -11.48
N SER A 25 -8.17 13.04 -10.57
CA SER A 25 -7.92 13.67 -9.28
C SER A 25 -8.78 13.08 -8.17
N GLY A 26 -8.27 13.10 -6.93
CA GLY A 26 -8.97 12.63 -5.74
C GLY A 26 -9.29 11.13 -5.82
N CYS A 27 -8.45 10.34 -6.47
CA CYS A 27 -8.68 8.91 -6.63
C CYS A 27 -7.90 8.10 -5.59
N GLU A 28 -8.47 6.96 -5.22
CA GLU A 28 -7.86 6.03 -4.28
C GLU A 28 -7.77 4.64 -4.92
N ASN A 29 -6.63 3.97 -4.77
CA ASN A 29 -6.46 2.58 -5.18
C ASN A 29 -5.83 1.73 -4.06
N TYR A 30 -6.55 0.68 -3.68
CA TYR A 30 -6.15 -0.34 -2.70
C TYR A 30 -6.18 -1.76 -3.29
N GLY A 31 -6.50 -1.89 -4.56
CA GLY A 31 -6.48 -3.17 -5.27
C GLY A 31 -5.15 -3.38 -5.99
N ASP A 32 -4.64 -4.59 -5.94
CA ASP A 32 -3.40 -4.96 -6.61
C ASP A 32 -3.53 -4.84 -8.13
N ILE A 33 -2.48 -4.37 -8.79
CA ILE A 33 -2.46 -4.16 -10.22
C ILE A 33 -1.34 -5.00 -10.84
N ALA A 34 -1.70 -5.81 -11.80
CA ALA A 34 -0.78 -6.71 -12.48
C ALA A 34 -0.89 -6.65 -14.00
N SER A 35 0.22 -6.81 -14.69
CA SER A 35 0.26 -7.15 -16.12
C SER A 35 1.07 -8.42 -16.33
N THR A 36 0.48 -9.45 -16.95
CA THR A 36 1.15 -10.75 -17.10
C THR A 36 2.18 -10.79 -18.23
N ASP A 37 1.98 -10.02 -19.29
CA ASP A 37 2.81 -10.06 -20.50
C ASP A 37 3.24 -8.65 -20.99
N GLY A 38 2.98 -7.58 -20.20
CA GLY A 38 3.24 -6.22 -20.60
C GLY A 38 3.82 -5.34 -19.50
N GLY A 39 4.17 -4.11 -19.85
CA GLY A 39 4.64 -3.06 -18.97
C GLY A 39 3.62 -1.95 -18.75
N TYR A 40 4.10 -0.81 -18.24
CA TYR A 40 3.29 0.36 -17.91
C TYR A 40 2.19 0.04 -16.89
N VAL A 41 2.62 -0.31 -15.69
CA VAL A 41 1.74 -0.65 -14.57
C VAL A 41 1.75 0.49 -13.55
N GLY A 42 0.58 0.98 -13.16
CA GLY A 42 0.48 2.02 -12.15
C GLY A 42 -0.73 1.88 -11.24
N GLY A 43 -0.59 2.32 -10.01
CA GLY A 43 -1.69 2.27 -9.07
C GLY A 43 -2.90 3.08 -9.50
N ILE A 44 -2.68 4.20 -10.20
CA ILE A 44 -3.75 5.03 -10.80
C ILE A 44 -3.81 4.82 -12.32
N ALA A 45 -2.70 5.00 -13.02
CA ALA A 45 -2.65 4.90 -14.48
C ALA A 45 -1.51 4.01 -14.96
N GLY A 46 -1.72 3.19 -15.97
CA GLY A 46 -0.64 2.50 -16.68
C GLY A 46 0.30 3.51 -17.32
N ALA A 47 -0.23 4.40 -18.15
CA ALA A 47 0.49 5.56 -18.64
C ALA A 47 -0.44 6.79 -18.73
N SER A 48 0.12 7.99 -18.51
CA SER A 48 -0.62 9.24 -18.53
C SER A 48 0.21 10.39 -19.10
N TRP A 49 -0.26 10.99 -20.17
CA TRP A 49 0.20 12.29 -20.67
C TRP A 49 -0.68 13.46 -20.18
N GLY A 50 -1.70 13.16 -19.38
CA GLY A 50 -2.51 14.16 -18.69
C GLY A 50 -2.02 14.42 -17.28
N THR A 51 -2.91 14.97 -16.43
CA THR A 51 -2.62 15.29 -15.02
C THR A 51 -3.23 14.25 -14.10
N ILE A 52 -2.41 13.71 -13.19
CA ILE A 52 -2.87 12.93 -12.03
C ILE A 52 -2.53 13.70 -10.77
N ARG A 53 -3.51 13.93 -9.89
CA ARG A 53 -3.30 14.72 -8.68
C ARG A 53 -4.19 14.28 -7.51
N ASP A 54 -3.80 14.69 -6.31
CA ASP A 54 -4.58 14.51 -5.08
C ASP A 54 -5.01 13.04 -4.87
N SER A 55 -4.15 12.07 -5.22
CA SER A 55 -4.52 10.66 -5.28
C SER A 55 -3.69 9.81 -4.33
N TRP A 56 -4.31 8.73 -3.81
CA TRP A 56 -3.72 7.85 -2.81
C TRP A 56 -3.64 6.41 -3.32
N VAL A 57 -2.51 5.77 -3.11
CA VAL A 57 -2.28 4.38 -3.55
C VAL A 57 -1.61 3.56 -2.45
N LYS A 58 -2.21 2.40 -2.13
CA LYS A 58 -1.64 1.42 -1.19
C LYS A 58 -1.96 0.03 -1.72
N CYS A 59 -1.02 -0.58 -2.45
CA CYS A 59 -1.23 -1.88 -3.11
C CYS A 59 0.08 -2.53 -3.56
N HIS A 60 -0.03 -3.78 -4.07
CA HIS A 60 1.06 -4.45 -4.77
C HIS A 60 0.95 -4.23 -6.28
N LEU A 61 2.11 -4.12 -6.93
CA LEU A 61 2.22 -3.93 -8.37
C LEU A 61 3.13 -5.02 -8.95
N SER A 62 2.78 -5.53 -10.13
CA SER A 62 3.63 -6.49 -10.85
C SER A 62 3.47 -6.35 -12.36
N GLY A 63 4.56 -6.59 -13.10
CA GLY A 63 4.57 -6.48 -14.56
C GLY A 63 5.97 -6.58 -15.15
N GLY A 64 6.13 -6.15 -16.38
CA GLY A 64 7.43 -6.05 -17.06
C GLY A 64 8.20 -4.80 -16.65
N ASP A 65 8.24 -3.80 -17.53
CA ASP A 65 8.93 -2.53 -17.32
C ASP A 65 7.94 -1.40 -17.02
N TYR A 66 8.45 -0.26 -16.53
CA TYR A 66 7.66 0.94 -16.23
C TYR A 66 6.55 0.69 -15.20
N ILE A 67 6.95 0.42 -13.97
CA ILE A 67 6.04 0.19 -12.85
C ILE A 67 6.16 1.31 -11.84
N GLY A 68 5.06 1.98 -11.53
CA GLY A 68 5.05 3.09 -10.58
C GLY A 68 3.82 3.19 -9.71
N GLY A 69 4.00 3.68 -8.50
CA GLY A 69 2.92 3.80 -7.52
C GLY A 69 1.72 4.58 -8.03
N VAL A 70 1.95 5.71 -8.69
CA VAL A 70 0.90 6.52 -9.33
C VAL A 70 0.73 6.11 -10.79
N ALA A 71 1.81 6.09 -11.56
CA ALA A 71 1.79 5.78 -12.98
C ALA A 71 3.03 4.98 -13.42
N GLY A 72 2.85 4.06 -14.36
CA GLY A 72 3.98 3.42 -15.02
C GLY A 72 4.82 4.44 -15.81
N LEU A 73 4.16 5.31 -16.58
CA LEU A 73 4.73 6.50 -17.20
C LEU A 73 3.84 7.71 -16.91
N GLY A 74 4.42 8.82 -16.43
CA GLY A 74 3.67 10.01 -16.07
C GLY A 74 4.19 11.29 -16.72
N ALA A 75 3.28 12.26 -17.01
CA ALA A 75 3.64 13.61 -17.46
C ALA A 75 3.43 14.65 -16.37
N THR A 76 2.27 14.69 -15.71
CA THR A 76 2.01 15.60 -14.60
C THR A 76 1.49 14.82 -13.40
N LEU A 77 2.28 14.81 -12.31
CA LEU A 77 1.98 14.10 -11.06
C LEU A 77 2.10 15.08 -9.89
N GLU A 78 0.98 15.43 -9.27
CA GLU A 78 0.92 16.46 -8.22
C GLU A 78 0.20 15.95 -6.98
N ASN A 79 0.78 16.15 -5.79
CA ASN A 79 0.15 15.85 -4.50
C ASN A 79 -0.43 14.43 -4.45
N CYS A 80 0.34 13.44 -4.87
CA CYS A 80 -0.01 12.03 -4.81
C CYS A 80 0.81 11.32 -3.73
N HIS A 81 0.18 10.36 -3.06
CA HIS A 81 0.76 9.69 -1.90
C HIS A 81 0.71 8.18 -2.09
N THR A 82 1.84 7.51 -1.95
CA THR A 82 1.93 6.08 -2.27
C THR A 82 2.62 5.26 -1.20
N LEU A 83 2.11 4.07 -0.99
CA LEU A 83 2.73 2.97 -0.26
C LEU A 83 2.54 1.72 -1.12
N VAL A 84 3.55 1.41 -1.92
CA VAL A 84 3.46 0.30 -2.87
C VAL A 84 4.62 -0.67 -2.72
N GLU A 85 4.35 -1.94 -2.97
CA GLU A 85 5.36 -2.97 -3.18
C GLU A 85 5.33 -3.41 -4.63
N ILE A 86 6.51 -3.48 -5.26
CA ILE A 86 6.66 -4.02 -6.61
C ILE A 86 7.23 -5.43 -6.46
N GLU A 87 6.41 -6.44 -6.77
CA GLU A 87 6.77 -7.85 -6.65
C GLU A 87 7.61 -8.34 -7.82
N GLU A 88 7.24 -7.94 -9.03
CA GLU A 88 7.92 -8.30 -10.28
C GLU A 88 8.07 -7.07 -11.15
N GLY A 89 9.22 -6.92 -11.79
CA GLY A 89 9.55 -5.83 -12.70
C GLY A 89 11.03 -5.87 -13.09
N SER A 90 11.36 -5.46 -14.31
CA SER A 90 12.73 -5.55 -14.84
C SER A 90 13.46 -4.22 -14.82
N ALA A 91 12.80 -3.12 -15.22
CA ALA A 91 13.39 -1.79 -15.30
C ALA A 91 12.34 -0.69 -15.08
N TYR A 92 12.78 0.50 -14.77
CA TYR A 92 11.92 1.67 -14.54
C TYR A 92 10.90 1.43 -13.43
N LEU A 93 11.41 1.15 -12.23
CA LEU A 93 10.61 0.85 -11.04
C LEU A 93 10.66 2.03 -10.07
N GLY A 94 9.53 2.63 -9.77
CA GLY A 94 9.46 3.77 -8.86
C GLY A 94 8.26 3.75 -7.92
N ALA A 95 8.44 4.25 -6.72
CA ALA A 95 7.36 4.35 -5.74
C ALA A 95 6.26 5.34 -6.17
N VAL A 96 6.59 6.33 -7.02
CA VAL A 96 5.64 7.30 -7.58
C VAL A 96 5.41 7.01 -9.07
N ALA A 97 6.45 6.96 -9.87
CA ALA A 97 6.34 6.59 -11.28
C ALA A 97 7.51 5.70 -11.71
N GLY A 98 7.25 4.81 -12.66
CA GLY A 98 8.32 4.03 -13.31
C GLY A 98 9.24 4.95 -14.08
N ASP A 99 8.68 5.84 -14.87
CA ASP A 99 9.40 6.90 -15.59
C ASP A 99 8.48 8.11 -15.79
N VAL A 100 9.05 9.22 -16.24
CA VAL A 100 8.31 10.44 -16.55
C VAL A 100 8.77 11.02 -17.87
N ASP A 101 7.88 11.78 -18.53
CA ASP A 101 8.18 12.46 -19.78
C ASP A 101 9.29 13.52 -19.60
N ALA A 102 9.98 13.88 -20.68
CA ALA A 102 11.08 14.85 -20.65
C ALA A 102 10.65 16.23 -20.11
N ASP A 103 9.41 16.63 -20.35
CA ASP A 103 8.81 17.89 -19.89
C ASP A 103 7.86 17.69 -18.69
N ALA A 104 8.03 16.59 -17.93
CA ALA A 104 7.14 16.24 -16.84
C ALA A 104 7.13 17.30 -15.72
N ALA A 105 5.95 17.53 -15.16
CA ALA A 105 5.75 18.30 -13.94
C ALA A 105 5.40 17.36 -12.78
N VAL A 106 6.36 17.16 -11.88
CA VAL A 106 6.21 16.30 -10.71
C VAL A 106 6.43 17.14 -9.47
N SER A 107 5.43 17.25 -8.59
CA SER A 107 5.51 18.08 -7.38
C SER A 107 4.68 17.53 -6.23
N ASP A 108 5.15 17.78 -5.01
CA ASP A 108 4.42 17.56 -3.77
C ASP A 108 3.96 16.08 -3.56
N ASN A 109 4.61 15.14 -4.23
CA ASN A 109 4.30 13.72 -4.04
C ASN A 109 5.11 13.16 -2.87
N THR A 110 4.51 12.23 -2.13
CA THR A 110 5.20 11.51 -1.05
C THR A 110 5.02 10.01 -1.18
N PHE A 111 6.00 9.26 -0.70
CA PHE A 111 5.94 7.81 -0.74
C PHE A 111 6.65 7.19 0.46
N THR A 112 6.23 5.98 0.83
CA THR A 112 6.95 5.15 1.80
C THR A 112 7.51 3.93 1.09
N SER A 113 8.83 3.75 1.12
CA SER A 113 9.49 2.55 0.66
C SER A 113 10.92 2.47 1.22
N GLU A 114 11.34 1.27 1.60
CA GLU A 114 12.73 0.97 1.99
C GLU A 114 13.61 0.59 0.78
N ARG A 115 13.00 0.29 -0.37
CA ARG A 115 13.69 -0.29 -1.53
C ARG A 115 13.58 0.53 -2.81
N LEU A 116 12.49 1.31 -2.96
CA LEU A 116 12.22 2.06 -4.17
C LEU A 116 12.57 3.53 -4.00
N GLY A 117 13.19 4.12 -5.02
CA GLY A 117 13.19 5.56 -5.19
C GLY A 117 11.86 6.05 -5.76
N ALA A 118 11.69 7.37 -5.88
CA ALA A 118 10.48 7.95 -6.43
C ALA A 118 10.27 7.58 -7.91
N LEU A 119 11.34 7.68 -8.70
CA LEU A 119 11.36 7.42 -10.14
C LEU A 119 12.57 6.55 -10.46
N ASP A 120 12.36 5.38 -11.05
CA ASP A 120 13.43 4.46 -11.49
C ASP A 120 14.60 4.34 -10.48
N GLY A 121 14.30 4.17 -9.21
CA GLY A 121 15.31 4.07 -8.15
C GLY A 121 15.94 5.39 -7.71
N ILE A 122 15.47 6.53 -8.20
CA ILE A 122 15.99 7.87 -7.90
C ILE A 122 15.04 8.59 -6.94
N SER A 123 15.59 9.18 -5.86
CA SER A 123 14.88 10.18 -5.08
C SER A 123 14.77 11.47 -5.89
N TYR A 124 13.58 12.02 -5.96
CA TYR A 124 13.30 13.23 -6.74
C TYR A 124 12.98 14.39 -5.80
N ALA A 125 14.05 14.88 -5.13
CA ALA A 125 13.98 15.86 -4.07
C ALA A 125 13.19 17.13 -4.46
N GLY A 126 12.24 17.55 -3.60
CA GLY A 126 11.34 18.68 -3.84
C GLY A 126 10.19 18.39 -4.81
N HIS A 127 10.12 17.19 -5.36
CA HIS A 127 9.07 16.78 -6.30
C HIS A 127 8.39 15.49 -5.87
N ALA A 128 9.13 14.60 -5.22
CA ALA A 128 8.62 13.38 -4.63
C ALA A 128 9.54 12.97 -3.47
N GLU A 129 9.07 13.06 -2.24
CA GLU A 129 9.88 12.86 -1.05
C GLU A 129 9.57 11.51 -0.37
N PRO A 130 10.61 10.75 0.02
CA PRO A 130 10.40 9.59 0.87
C PRO A 130 10.00 10.05 2.27
N VAL A 131 8.94 9.46 2.81
CA VAL A 131 8.47 9.71 4.17
C VAL A 131 8.16 8.39 4.85
N ASP A 132 8.11 8.37 6.18
CA ASP A 132 7.63 7.20 6.91
C ASP A 132 6.09 7.07 6.86
N PHE A 133 5.60 5.90 7.24
CA PHE A 133 4.16 5.62 7.21
C PHE A 133 3.38 6.51 8.20
N ASP A 134 4.00 6.87 9.33
CA ASP A 134 3.44 7.80 10.32
C ASP A 134 3.13 9.16 9.67
N THR A 135 4.09 9.70 8.94
CA THR A 135 3.94 10.96 8.19
C THR A 135 2.80 10.86 7.16
N LEU A 136 2.71 9.76 6.39
CA LEU A 136 1.60 9.56 5.45
C LEU A 136 0.25 9.52 6.17
N CYS A 137 0.14 8.79 7.28
CA CYS A 137 -1.10 8.67 8.04
C CYS A 137 -1.53 9.96 8.74
N THR A 138 -0.61 10.90 8.97
CA THR A 138 -0.89 12.21 9.56
C THR A 138 -0.98 13.35 8.54
N THR A 139 -0.78 13.06 7.25
CA THR A 139 -0.92 14.03 6.16
C THR A 139 -2.37 14.52 6.06
N PRO A 140 -2.60 15.84 5.95
CA PRO A 140 -3.95 16.38 5.80
C PRO A 140 -4.70 15.78 4.60
N GLY A 141 -5.91 15.28 4.85
CA GLY A 141 -6.73 14.65 3.80
C GLY A 141 -6.43 13.18 3.55
N VAL A 142 -5.63 12.53 4.39
CA VAL A 142 -5.42 11.09 4.31
C VAL A 142 -6.76 10.34 4.34
N PRO A 143 -7.04 9.44 3.37
CA PRO A 143 -8.26 8.67 3.39
C PRO A 143 -8.25 7.65 4.55
N GLU A 144 -9.42 7.45 5.18
CA GLU A 144 -9.59 6.43 6.23
C GLU A 144 -9.12 5.04 5.78
N SER A 145 -9.36 4.69 4.52
CA SER A 145 -8.91 3.41 3.97
C SER A 145 -7.40 3.29 3.80
N PHE A 146 -6.69 4.41 3.68
CA PHE A 146 -5.23 4.41 3.58
C PHE A 146 -4.58 4.15 4.93
N SER A 147 -5.06 4.79 5.99
CA SER A 147 -4.59 4.64 7.37
C SER A 147 -5.16 3.40 8.09
N ARG A 148 -6.08 2.66 7.46
CA ARG A 148 -6.64 1.44 8.01
C ARG A 148 -5.62 0.32 8.08
N LEU A 149 -5.52 -0.30 9.26
CA LEU A 149 -4.64 -1.40 9.61
C LEU A 149 -5.46 -2.57 10.18
N GLU A 150 -4.83 -3.73 10.39
CA GLU A 150 -5.50 -4.93 10.87
C GLU A 150 -4.61 -5.70 11.86
N LEU A 151 -5.21 -6.20 12.97
CA LEU A 151 -4.64 -7.24 13.78
C LEU A 151 -5.26 -8.59 13.38
N THR A 152 -4.42 -9.55 13.00
CA THR A 152 -4.83 -10.93 12.73
C THR A 152 -4.52 -11.79 13.96
N PHE A 153 -5.56 -12.27 14.62
CA PHE A 153 -5.47 -13.15 15.79
C PHE A 153 -5.48 -14.60 15.34
N VAL A 154 -4.45 -15.36 15.72
CA VAL A 154 -4.25 -16.75 15.32
C VAL A 154 -4.12 -17.63 16.57
N ALA A 155 -4.71 -18.81 16.56
CA ALA A 155 -4.57 -19.80 17.62
C ALA A 155 -4.33 -21.19 17.02
N ASP A 156 -3.25 -21.88 17.41
CA ASP A 156 -2.79 -23.15 16.83
C ASP A 156 -2.75 -23.13 15.28
N GLY A 157 -2.28 -22.01 14.70
CA GLY A 157 -2.16 -21.82 13.23
C GLY A 157 -3.48 -21.54 12.50
N VAL A 158 -4.58 -21.32 13.22
CA VAL A 158 -5.90 -21.01 12.65
C VAL A 158 -6.26 -19.56 12.97
N VAL A 159 -6.68 -18.80 11.96
CA VAL A 159 -7.17 -17.43 12.16
C VAL A 159 -8.45 -17.47 12.98
N VAL A 160 -8.43 -16.83 14.14
CA VAL A 160 -9.57 -16.67 15.05
C VAL A 160 -10.42 -15.48 14.63
N GLU A 161 -9.76 -14.33 14.41
CA GLU A 161 -10.42 -13.09 14.02
C GLU A 161 -9.42 -12.12 13.36
N VAL A 162 -9.93 -11.25 12.48
CA VAL A 162 -9.20 -10.10 11.93
C VAL A 162 -9.91 -8.83 12.39
N VAL A 163 -9.25 -8.04 13.21
CA VAL A 163 -9.80 -6.81 13.79
C VAL A 163 -9.20 -5.60 13.11
N PRO A 164 -9.97 -4.84 12.31
CA PRO A 164 -9.49 -3.60 11.69
C PRO A 164 -9.46 -2.46 12.70
N PHE A 165 -8.49 -1.56 12.55
CA PHE A 165 -8.35 -0.33 13.34
C PHE A 165 -7.76 0.80 12.48
N GLN A 166 -7.84 2.04 12.96
CA GLN A 166 -7.18 3.16 12.34
C GLN A 166 -5.78 3.38 12.94
N TYR A 167 -4.85 3.85 12.13
CA TYR A 167 -3.50 4.21 12.60
C TYR A 167 -3.57 5.10 13.84
N GLY A 168 -2.85 4.73 14.89
CA GLY A 168 -2.81 5.46 16.17
C GLY A 168 -4.01 5.23 17.09
N GLU A 169 -5.01 4.45 16.67
CA GLU A 169 -6.13 4.04 17.52
C GLU A 169 -5.88 2.67 18.15
N GLY A 170 -6.71 2.31 19.11
CA GLY A 170 -6.72 1.00 19.75
C GLY A 170 -7.87 0.13 19.28
N ILE A 171 -7.97 -1.07 19.87
CA ILE A 171 -9.13 -1.95 19.73
C ILE A 171 -9.88 -2.05 21.04
N ASP A 172 -11.21 -2.13 20.98
CA ASP A 172 -12.08 -2.12 22.17
C ASP A 172 -12.01 -3.41 22.99
N ALA A 173 -11.79 -4.54 22.33
CA ALA A 173 -11.77 -5.85 22.99
C ALA A 173 -10.88 -6.83 22.21
N LEU A 174 -10.26 -7.76 22.98
CA LEU A 174 -9.52 -8.88 22.40
C LEU A 174 -10.49 -10.03 22.09
N PRO A 175 -10.29 -10.77 20.98
CA PRO A 175 -11.06 -11.97 20.67
C PRO A 175 -10.90 -13.04 21.74
N GLU A 176 -11.92 -13.89 21.89
CA GLU A 176 -11.85 -15.04 22.79
C GLU A 176 -10.89 -16.10 22.22
N ILE A 177 -9.93 -16.55 23.04
CA ILE A 177 -9.00 -17.60 22.63
C ILE A 177 -9.69 -18.96 22.72
N PRO A 178 -9.64 -19.79 21.65
CA PRO A 178 -10.18 -21.15 21.71
C PRO A 178 -9.58 -21.96 22.86
N ALA A 179 -10.43 -22.58 23.68
CA ALA A 179 -9.98 -23.33 24.85
C ALA A 179 -9.18 -24.58 24.47
N LYS A 180 -8.02 -24.79 25.10
CA LYS A 180 -7.18 -25.98 24.94
C LYS A 180 -7.10 -26.74 26.26
N LYS A 181 -7.45 -28.04 26.22
CA LYS A 181 -7.53 -28.87 27.43
C LYS A 181 -6.20 -28.90 28.20
N GLY A 182 -6.24 -28.53 29.48
CA GLY A 182 -5.07 -28.55 30.35
C GLY A 182 -4.13 -27.35 30.18
N CYS A 183 -4.55 -26.29 29.51
CA CYS A 183 -3.77 -25.06 29.31
C CYS A 183 -4.58 -23.84 29.76
N SER A 184 -3.88 -22.82 30.22
CA SER A 184 -4.32 -21.42 30.14
C SER A 184 -3.89 -20.83 28.82
N ALA A 185 -4.56 -19.77 28.37
CA ALA A 185 -4.20 -19.09 27.12
C ALA A 185 -4.19 -17.56 27.30
N SER A 186 -3.30 -16.89 26.60
CA SER A 186 -3.23 -15.43 26.54
C SER A 186 -2.81 -14.97 25.14
N TRP A 187 -3.26 -13.78 24.77
CA TRP A 187 -2.67 -13.05 23.65
C TRP A 187 -1.32 -12.45 24.08
N PRO A 188 -0.41 -12.17 23.14
CA PRO A 188 0.85 -11.48 23.43
C PRO A 188 0.64 -10.16 24.18
N ASP A 189 1.60 -9.82 25.04
CA ASP A 189 1.60 -8.53 25.74
C ASP A 189 1.96 -7.40 24.78
N LEU A 190 0.97 -6.63 24.37
CA LEU A 190 1.05 -5.51 23.45
C LEU A 190 0.22 -4.35 23.99
N ASP A 191 0.63 -3.12 23.71
CA ASP A 191 -0.22 -1.96 23.96
C ASP A 191 -1.34 -1.88 22.91
N TYR A 192 -2.50 -2.42 23.27
CA TYR A 192 -3.68 -2.43 22.40
C TYR A 192 -4.43 -1.10 22.33
N THR A 193 -3.94 -0.05 22.97
CA THR A 193 -4.61 1.27 23.02
C THR A 193 -4.11 2.23 21.95
N CYS A 194 -2.91 1.98 21.38
CA CYS A 194 -2.33 2.81 20.34
C CYS A 194 -1.52 1.95 19.36
N LEU A 195 -2.15 1.60 18.25
CA LEU A 195 -1.60 0.66 17.28
C LEU A 195 -1.17 1.39 16.00
N THR A 196 0.05 1.16 15.56
CA THR A 196 0.65 1.85 14.41
C THR A 196 1.06 0.93 13.25
N ALA A 197 0.86 -0.38 13.39
CA ALA A 197 1.20 -1.36 12.36
C ALA A 197 0.22 -2.54 12.34
N SER A 198 -0.02 -3.10 11.17
CA SER A 198 -0.69 -4.39 11.04
C SER A 198 0.21 -5.50 11.57
N GLN A 199 -0.35 -6.42 12.36
CA GLN A 199 0.40 -7.52 12.99
C GLN A 199 -0.43 -8.79 13.02
N THR A 200 0.28 -9.94 13.02
CA THR A 200 -0.31 -11.24 13.32
C THR A 200 0.10 -11.65 14.71
N LEU A 201 -0.88 -11.94 15.56
CA LEU A 201 -0.71 -12.29 16.96
C LEU A 201 -1.09 -13.76 17.16
N GLU A 202 -0.14 -14.60 17.58
CA GLU A 202 -0.36 -16.00 17.89
C GLU A 202 -0.68 -16.17 19.38
N ALA A 203 -1.75 -16.91 19.70
CA ALA A 203 -2.14 -17.21 21.09
C ALA A 203 -1.10 -18.09 21.78
N GLU A 204 -0.71 -17.73 22.98
CA GLU A 204 0.19 -18.52 23.83
C GLU A 204 -0.59 -19.45 24.75
N TYR A 205 -0.33 -20.76 24.66
CA TYR A 205 -0.93 -21.78 25.51
C TYR A 205 0.08 -22.29 26.56
N THR A 206 -0.19 -22.03 27.81
CA THR A 206 0.64 -22.49 28.95
C THR A 206 -0.01 -23.67 29.64
N PRO A 207 0.61 -24.88 29.68
CA PRO A 207 0.08 -26.02 30.39
C PRO A 207 -0.07 -25.75 31.89
N TYR A 208 -1.15 -26.22 32.50
CA TYR A 208 -1.28 -26.20 33.96
C TYR A 208 -0.21 -27.11 34.54
N THR A 209 0.66 -26.57 35.39
CA THR A 209 1.57 -27.41 36.20
C THR A 209 0.76 -28.07 37.28
N SER A 210 0.72 -29.42 37.32
CA SER A 210 0.23 -30.15 38.50
C SER A 210 1.17 -29.89 39.65
N ALA A 211 0.64 -29.33 40.73
CA ALA A 211 1.36 -29.22 41.99
C ALA A 211 1.53 -30.60 42.65
#